data_1306b51c82f88d893b30df22d24c2911
#
_entry.id   1306b51c82f88d893b30df22d24c2911
#
_cell.length_a   1.000
_cell.length_b   1.000
_cell.length_c   1.000
_cell.angle_alpha   90.00
_cell.angle_beta   90.00
_cell.angle_gamma   90.00
#
_symmetry.space_group_name_H-M   'P 1'
#
loop_
_entity.id
_entity.type
_entity.pdbx_description
1 polymer ?
#
loop_
_entity_poly.entity_id
_entity_poly.type
_entity_poly.pdbx_seq_one_letter_code
_entity_poly.pdbx_strand_id
1 'polypeptide(L)'
;MRIYPYAFPIKTAPSNRYLVDQSNQPFFWSGDAAWSLIAQLNLKDAGLYLENRNQKGFTVIMISLIEHKFCTNPPANIHGELPFSGRIFVSPNEKYFAHADSVIESAARYNIVVLLAPLYLGYDCQDEGWCAEVKNASLTDLSTWGQFLGNRYKNFRNIIWLIGGDTDPSVVKDKVLEMVKGIRENDKVHLFSAHNQPETMAITPWPNETWLSVNNVYSYDSVIYEHYKKAYDHFPVKPYYQIESAYENEHNSTPQQLRSQAYWAILSGAMGHIFGNCPVWGYGSAKKFCADADWKKEMNNSGSVSMDYLQLLFRSRSWQLLIPDFDNHLITSGYGTWGKRDHVASAGTSDGNTIIAYLPMNRDVTVNMAGIHGDKAKCWWYNPSDGKATEIGIYATSSDHSFKPPSSGDWVLIIDNDSVKFPPPGSEALINAQKIKK
;
A
#
# COMPACT_ATOMS: atom_id res chain seq x y z
N MET A 1 -9.64 -16.41 -10.71
CA MET A 1 -9.42 -14.99 -10.87
C MET A 1 -10.32 -14.23 -9.90
N ARG A 2 -9.74 -13.65 -8.84
CA ARG A 2 -10.48 -12.76 -7.94
C ARG A 2 -10.60 -11.42 -8.62
N ILE A 3 -11.75 -11.08 -9.17
CA ILE A 3 -11.96 -9.77 -9.80
C ILE A 3 -12.68 -8.90 -8.77
N TYR A 4 -11.99 -7.88 -8.28
CA TYR A 4 -12.60 -6.73 -7.63
C TYR A 4 -12.77 -5.65 -8.71
N PRO A 5 -13.91 -5.55 -9.38
CA PRO A 5 -14.06 -4.68 -10.53
C PRO A 5 -14.20 -3.22 -10.10
N TYR A 6 -13.07 -2.56 -9.90
CA TYR A 6 -13.06 -1.13 -9.66
C TYR A 6 -13.23 -0.34 -10.96
N ALA A 7 -14.05 0.68 -10.93
CA ALA A 7 -14.22 1.61 -12.03
C ALA A 7 -13.18 2.73 -11.95
N PHE A 8 -12.09 2.60 -12.70
CA PHE A 8 -11.03 3.60 -12.76
C PHE A 8 -11.43 4.89 -13.48
N PRO A 9 -10.76 6.04 -13.22
CA PRO A 9 -9.68 6.24 -12.25
C PRO A 9 -10.18 6.28 -10.80
N ILE A 10 -9.27 6.01 -9.86
CA ILE A 10 -9.56 6.11 -8.43
C ILE A 10 -9.56 7.58 -8.02
N LYS A 11 -10.43 7.95 -7.09
CA LYS A 11 -10.58 9.30 -6.55
C LYS A 11 -10.66 9.32 -5.03
N THR A 12 -10.44 10.45 -4.41
CA THR A 12 -10.58 10.63 -2.96
C THR A 12 -12.04 10.55 -2.53
N ALA A 13 -12.31 9.83 -1.44
CA ALA A 13 -13.63 9.79 -0.81
C ALA A 13 -13.99 11.16 -0.17
N PRO A 14 -15.26 11.49 0.04
CA PRO A 14 -15.67 12.76 0.67
C PRO A 14 -15.09 12.99 2.06
N SER A 15 -14.80 11.91 2.82
CA SER A 15 -14.17 11.98 4.14
C SER A 15 -12.68 12.34 4.12
N ASN A 16 -12.03 12.27 2.97
CA ASN A 16 -10.57 12.36 2.80
C ASN A 16 -9.76 11.33 3.63
N ARG A 17 -10.39 10.22 4.05
CA ARG A 17 -9.71 9.16 4.83
C ARG A 17 -9.29 7.95 3.97
N TYR A 18 -9.96 7.75 2.83
CA TYR A 18 -9.70 6.64 1.92
C TYR A 18 -10.01 7.03 0.48
N LEU A 19 -9.78 6.13 -0.45
CA LEU A 19 -10.07 6.30 -1.86
C LEU A 19 -11.29 5.49 -2.27
N VAL A 20 -11.95 5.93 -3.34
CA VAL A 20 -13.08 5.24 -3.96
C VAL A 20 -12.88 5.16 -5.48
N ASP A 21 -13.57 4.23 -6.11
CA ASP A 21 -13.70 4.15 -7.55
C ASP A 21 -14.74 5.14 -8.10
N GLN A 22 -14.96 5.16 -9.43
CA GLN A 22 -15.93 6.06 -10.06
C GLN A 22 -17.40 5.74 -9.68
N SER A 23 -17.66 4.53 -9.17
CA SER A 23 -18.97 4.11 -8.62
C SER A 23 -19.11 4.39 -7.12
N ASN A 24 -18.13 5.07 -6.50
CA ASN A 24 -18.02 5.33 -5.07
C ASN A 24 -17.84 4.05 -4.21
N GLN A 25 -17.38 2.96 -4.81
CA GLN A 25 -17.00 1.76 -4.07
C GLN A 25 -15.66 2.02 -3.34
N PRO A 26 -15.57 1.76 -2.01
CA PRO A 26 -14.31 1.89 -1.27
C PRO A 26 -13.19 1.06 -1.89
N PHE A 27 -12.06 1.70 -2.16
CA PHE A 27 -10.88 1.09 -2.75
C PHE A 27 -9.92 0.65 -1.66
N PHE A 28 -9.86 -0.65 -1.37
CA PHE A 28 -8.91 -1.19 -0.39
C PHE A 28 -7.51 -1.23 -1.01
N TRP A 29 -6.56 -0.54 -0.40
CA TRP A 29 -5.20 -0.43 -0.88
C TRP A 29 -4.37 -1.62 -0.37
N SER A 30 -4.23 -2.66 -1.18
CA SER A 30 -3.31 -3.78 -0.96
C SER A 30 -2.24 -3.70 -2.04
N GLY A 31 -1.07 -3.20 -1.68
CA GLY A 31 0.00 -2.90 -2.63
C GLY A 31 1.17 -3.88 -2.56
N ASP A 32 1.91 -3.99 -3.68
CA ASP A 32 3.18 -4.72 -3.78
C ASP A 32 4.25 -3.88 -4.44
N ALA A 33 5.48 -3.92 -3.90
CA ALA A 33 6.64 -3.27 -4.51
C ALA A 33 7.14 -4.10 -5.69
N ALA A 34 7.15 -3.48 -6.87
CA ALA A 34 7.49 -4.12 -8.14
C ALA A 34 8.41 -3.21 -8.96
N TRP A 35 9.36 -2.57 -8.27
CA TRP A 35 10.12 -1.43 -8.77
C TRP A 35 10.60 -1.59 -10.22
N SER A 36 11.24 -2.70 -10.56
CA SER A 36 11.86 -2.90 -11.87
C SER A 36 10.97 -3.59 -12.91
N LEU A 37 9.65 -3.69 -12.67
CA LEU A 37 8.73 -4.47 -13.52
C LEU A 37 8.83 -4.11 -15.01
N ILE A 38 8.83 -2.83 -15.35
CA ILE A 38 8.89 -2.35 -16.75
C ILE A 38 10.26 -2.66 -17.38
N ALA A 39 11.34 -2.38 -16.66
CA ALA A 39 12.67 -2.52 -17.23
C ALA A 39 13.16 -3.97 -17.26
N GLN A 40 12.77 -4.79 -16.28
CA GLN A 40 13.34 -6.14 -16.10
C GLN A 40 12.55 -7.25 -16.77
N LEU A 41 11.22 -7.12 -16.94
CA LEU A 41 10.39 -8.22 -17.41
C LEU A 41 9.88 -8.01 -18.84
N ASN A 42 9.82 -9.10 -19.61
CA ASN A 42 9.02 -9.16 -20.83
C ASN A 42 7.52 -9.29 -20.49
N LEU A 43 6.63 -9.08 -21.46
CA LEU A 43 5.18 -9.07 -21.24
C LEU A 43 4.62 -10.40 -20.71
N LYS A 44 5.24 -11.55 -21.06
CA LYS A 44 4.82 -12.85 -20.54
C LYS A 44 5.08 -12.99 -19.04
N ASP A 45 6.29 -12.65 -18.61
CA ASP A 45 6.67 -12.73 -17.20
C ASP A 45 5.99 -11.63 -16.37
N ALA A 46 5.80 -10.43 -16.93
CA ALA A 46 4.98 -9.39 -16.30
C ALA A 46 3.52 -9.85 -16.09
N GLY A 47 2.92 -10.51 -17.09
CA GLY A 47 1.59 -11.11 -16.99
C GLY A 47 1.50 -12.16 -15.87
N LEU A 48 2.51 -13.04 -15.76
CA LEU A 48 2.58 -14.06 -14.70
C LEU A 48 2.63 -13.41 -13.30
N TYR A 49 3.43 -12.36 -13.13
CA TYR A 49 3.51 -11.60 -11.88
C TYR A 49 2.16 -10.96 -11.54
N LEU A 50 1.57 -10.22 -12.48
CA LEU A 50 0.30 -9.51 -12.29
C LEU A 50 -0.85 -10.47 -11.97
N GLU A 51 -0.90 -11.63 -12.63
CA GLU A 51 -1.89 -12.66 -12.33
C GLU A 51 -1.74 -13.19 -10.90
N ASN A 52 -0.51 -13.49 -10.46
CA ASN A 52 -0.24 -13.94 -9.10
C ASN A 52 -0.68 -12.90 -8.06
N ARG A 53 -0.38 -11.61 -8.31
CA ARG A 53 -0.78 -10.53 -7.41
C ARG A 53 -2.30 -10.36 -7.37
N ASN A 54 -2.97 -10.42 -8.51
CA ASN A 54 -4.43 -10.40 -8.57
C ASN A 54 -5.07 -11.56 -7.79
N GLN A 55 -4.53 -12.79 -7.92
CA GLN A 55 -5.02 -13.97 -7.21
C GLN A 55 -4.91 -13.81 -5.68
N LYS A 56 -3.91 -13.07 -5.19
CA LYS A 56 -3.72 -12.74 -3.78
C LYS A 56 -4.42 -11.44 -3.33
N GLY A 57 -5.26 -10.87 -4.21
CA GLY A 57 -6.05 -9.68 -3.88
C GLY A 57 -5.28 -8.36 -3.80
N PHE A 58 -4.06 -8.31 -4.34
CA PHE A 58 -3.35 -7.06 -4.51
C PHE A 58 -4.07 -6.16 -5.52
N THR A 59 -4.21 -4.90 -5.19
CA THR A 59 -4.93 -3.88 -5.96
C THR A 59 -4.03 -2.77 -6.48
N VAL A 60 -2.81 -2.70 -5.98
CA VAL A 60 -1.81 -1.68 -6.34
C VAL A 60 -0.46 -2.35 -6.58
N ILE A 61 0.28 -1.90 -7.59
CA ILE A 61 1.71 -2.18 -7.73
C ILE A 61 2.49 -0.87 -7.81
N MET A 62 3.61 -0.80 -7.11
CA MET A 62 4.51 0.36 -7.12
C MET A 62 5.68 0.06 -8.07
N ILE A 63 5.85 0.88 -9.12
CA ILE A 63 6.83 0.65 -10.17
C ILE A 63 7.57 1.90 -10.61
N SER A 64 8.83 1.75 -11.01
CA SER A 64 9.60 2.77 -11.73
C SER A 64 9.24 2.75 -13.22
N LEU A 65 8.87 3.92 -13.77
CA LEU A 65 8.62 4.07 -15.21
C LEU A 65 9.92 3.94 -16.00
N ILE A 66 10.98 4.59 -15.53
CA ILE A 66 12.33 4.49 -16.05
C ILE A 66 13.27 3.99 -14.94
N GLU A 67 13.99 2.92 -15.23
CA GLU A 67 14.94 2.33 -14.29
C GLU A 67 16.32 2.99 -14.46
N HIS A 68 17.08 3.11 -13.37
CA HIS A 68 18.45 3.64 -13.40
C HIS A 68 19.48 2.57 -13.10
N LYS A 69 19.20 1.65 -12.16
CA LYS A 69 20.21 0.71 -11.63
C LYS A 69 19.70 -0.73 -11.44
N PHE A 70 18.45 -0.92 -11.09
CA PHE A 70 17.94 -2.19 -10.57
C PHE A 70 17.37 -3.13 -11.63
N CYS A 71 17.91 -3.07 -12.86
CA CYS A 71 17.62 -4.07 -13.91
C CYS A 71 18.92 -4.67 -14.44
N THR A 72 18.81 -5.68 -15.30
CA THR A 72 19.99 -6.43 -15.80
C THR A 72 20.93 -5.56 -16.64
N ASN A 73 20.39 -4.64 -17.43
CA ASN A 73 21.14 -3.74 -18.33
C ASN A 73 20.72 -2.27 -18.13
N PRO A 74 20.86 -1.68 -16.93
CA PRO A 74 20.37 -0.34 -16.67
C PRO A 74 21.07 0.71 -17.54
N PRO A 75 20.38 1.76 -18.00
CA PRO A 75 18.95 2.01 -17.83
C PRO A 75 18.06 1.40 -18.94
N ALA A 76 18.61 0.49 -19.78
CA ALA A 76 17.85 -0.16 -20.82
C ALA A 76 16.84 -1.18 -20.26
N ASN A 77 15.70 -1.31 -20.94
CA ASN A 77 14.74 -2.36 -20.61
C ASN A 77 15.20 -3.73 -21.11
N ILE A 78 14.41 -4.78 -20.84
CA ILE A 78 14.69 -6.17 -21.23
C ILE A 78 14.91 -6.37 -22.75
N HIS A 79 14.45 -5.44 -23.57
CA HIS A 79 14.61 -5.44 -25.03
C HIS A 79 15.86 -4.66 -25.50
N GLY A 80 16.66 -4.12 -24.57
CA GLY A 80 17.83 -3.30 -24.87
C GLY A 80 17.50 -1.85 -25.26
N GLU A 81 16.24 -1.42 -25.11
CA GLU A 81 15.83 -0.05 -25.42
C GLU A 81 16.12 0.87 -24.24
N LEU A 82 16.85 1.96 -24.49
CA LEU A 82 17.10 3.02 -23.51
C LEU A 82 15.85 3.91 -23.35
N PRO A 83 15.59 4.50 -22.18
CA PRO A 83 14.44 5.40 -22.00
C PRO A 83 14.53 6.69 -22.82
N PHE A 84 15.74 7.10 -23.20
CA PHE A 84 15.99 8.29 -24.02
C PHE A 84 16.89 7.94 -25.20
N SER A 85 16.51 8.41 -26.41
CA SER A 85 17.28 8.24 -27.64
C SER A 85 18.31 9.36 -27.90
N GLY A 86 18.32 10.38 -27.03
CA GLY A 86 19.18 11.56 -27.12
C GLY A 86 19.29 12.25 -25.77
N ARG A 87 18.99 13.56 -25.74
CA ARG A 87 19.06 14.34 -24.50
C ARG A 87 18.07 13.81 -23.45
N ILE A 88 18.59 13.49 -22.26
CA ILE A 88 17.82 13.00 -21.12
C ILE A 88 16.71 14.00 -20.77
N PHE A 89 15.50 13.50 -20.45
CA PHE A 89 14.28 14.25 -20.19
C PHE A 89 13.68 15.03 -21.37
N VAL A 90 14.34 15.02 -22.56
CA VAL A 90 13.89 15.78 -23.72
C VAL A 90 13.58 14.88 -24.92
N SER A 91 14.32 13.78 -25.07
CA SER A 91 14.22 12.88 -26.25
C SER A 91 13.78 11.47 -25.85
N PRO A 92 12.52 11.27 -25.39
CA PRO A 92 12.03 9.97 -25.00
C PRO A 92 12.10 8.95 -26.17
N ASN A 93 12.45 7.70 -25.86
CA ASN A 93 12.50 6.62 -26.83
C ASN A 93 11.15 5.92 -26.92
N GLU A 94 10.44 6.08 -28.02
CA GLU A 94 9.11 5.52 -28.24
C GLU A 94 9.04 4.00 -28.03
N LYS A 95 10.08 3.25 -28.38
CA LYS A 95 10.10 1.80 -28.21
C LYS A 95 10.14 1.39 -26.73
N TYR A 96 10.89 2.14 -25.90
CA TYR A 96 10.89 1.92 -24.45
C TYR A 96 9.50 2.15 -23.87
N PHE A 97 8.88 3.27 -24.21
CA PHE A 97 7.57 3.66 -23.67
C PHE A 97 6.42 2.82 -24.22
N ALA A 98 6.49 2.30 -25.44
CA ALA A 98 5.51 1.35 -25.95
C ALA A 98 5.50 0.04 -25.14
N HIS A 99 6.66 -0.43 -24.67
CA HIS A 99 6.73 -1.56 -23.74
C HIS A 99 6.13 -1.21 -22.37
N ALA A 100 6.48 -0.04 -21.81
CA ALA A 100 5.92 0.44 -20.56
C ALA A 100 4.38 0.54 -20.61
N ASP A 101 3.83 1.10 -21.68
CA ASP A 101 2.39 1.18 -21.92
C ASP A 101 1.74 -0.20 -21.86
N SER A 102 2.33 -1.18 -22.54
CA SER A 102 1.82 -2.55 -22.60
C SER A 102 1.78 -3.22 -21.21
N VAL A 103 2.78 -2.93 -20.34
CA VAL A 103 2.82 -3.41 -18.96
C VAL A 103 1.70 -2.75 -18.13
N ILE A 104 1.53 -1.41 -18.23
CA ILE A 104 0.51 -0.66 -17.50
C ILE A 104 -0.90 -1.08 -17.93
N GLU A 105 -1.14 -1.29 -19.24
CA GLU A 105 -2.40 -1.82 -19.75
C GLU A 105 -2.65 -3.25 -19.28
N SER A 106 -1.58 -4.06 -19.16
CA SER A 106 -1.71 -5.40 -18.58
C SER A 106 -2.17 -5.34 -17.13
N ALA A 107 -1.61 -4.44 -16.31
CA ALA A 107 -2.07 -4.21 -14.94
C ALA A 107 -3.57 -3.80 -14.91
N ALA A 108 -4.02 -2.94 -15.83
CA ALA A 108 -5.43 -2.57 -15.93
C ALA A 108 -6.35 -3.78 -16.20
N ARG A 109 -5.93 -4.73 -17.05
CA ARG A 109 -6.70 -5.97 -17.31
C ARG A 109 -6.86 -6.85 -16.07
N TYR A 110 -5.89 -6.81 -15.15
CA TYR A 110 -5.97 -7.46 -13.83
C TYR A 110 -6.65 -6.58 -12.76
N ASN A 111 -7.19 -5.42 -13.14
CA ASN A 111 -7.81 -4.46 -12.23
C ASN A 111 -6.86 -3.95 -11.12
N ILE A 112 -5.61 -3.74 -11.48
CA ILE A 112 -4.53 -3.27 -10.61
C ILE A 112 -4.20 -1.81 -10.94
N VAL A 113 -4.17 -0.96 -9.94
CA VAL A 113 -3.65 0.41 -10.02
C VAL A 113 -2.13 0.37 -10.06
N VAL A 114 -1.56 1.18 -10.92
CA VAL A 114 -0.11 1.40 -11.02
C VAL A 114 0.24 2.69 -10.25
N LEU A 115 0.93 2.55 -9.13
CA LEU A 115 1.59 3.65 -8.45
C LEU A 115 2.91 3.91 -9.20
N LEU A 116 2.87 4.84 -10.14
CA LEU A 116 3.88 5.03 -11.17
C LEU A 116 4.89 6.12 -10.78
N ALA A 117 6.13 5.72 -10.52
CA ALA A 117 7.23 6.66 -10.30
C ALA A 117 7.79 7.12 -11.66
N PRO A 118 7.59 8.40 -12.07
CA PRO A 118 8.04 8.91 -13.36
C PRO A 118 9.57 8.99 -13.48
N LEU A 119 10.23 9.08 -12.34
CA LEU A 119 11.65 8.85 -12.11
C LEU A 119 11.87 8.58 -10.62
N TYR A 120 12.79 7.70 -10.31
CA TYR A 120 13.24 7.41 -8.96
C TYR A 120 14.53 8.18 -8.70
N LEU A 121 14.56 9.01 -7.63
CA LEU A 121 15.72 9.87 -7.35
C LEU A 121 16.91 9.11 -6.76
N GLY A 122 16.68 7.94 -6.16
CA GLY A 122 17.70 7.11 -5.53
C GLY A 122 17.90 7.43 -4.04
N TYR A 123 18.37 6.42 -3.31
CA TYR A 123 18.67 6.57 -1.89
C TYR A 123 19.69 7.70 -1.68
N ASP A 124 19.32 8.66 -0.82
CA ASP A 124 20.15 9.82 -0.47
C ASP A 124 20.72 10.58 -1.71
N CYS A 125 19.94 10.60 -2.81
CA CYS A 125 20.33 11.26 -4.06
C CYS A 125 21.66 10.75 -4.64
N GLN A 126 21.96 9.46 -4.43
CA GLN A 126 23.15 8.79 -4.94
C GLN A 126 22.91 8.11 -6.30
N ASP A 127 23.83 7.22 -6.70
CA ASP A 127 23.86 6.57 -8.02
C ASP A 127 22.79 5.48 -8.26
N GLU A 128 21.84 5.33 -7.33
CA GLU A 128 20.75 4.34 -7.44
C GLU A 128 19.56 4.85 -8.26
N GLY A 129 19.50 6.14 -8.48
CA GLY A 129 18.42 6.80 -9.22
C GLY A 129 18.89 7.96 -10.08
N TRP A 130 17.95 8.71 -10.59
CA TRP A 130 18.15 9.78 -11.57
C TRP A 130 18.54 11.12 -10.95
N CYS A 131 18.92 11.19 -9.69
CA CYS A 131 19.16 12.47 -9.02
C CYS A 131 20.29 13.30 -9.66
N ALA A 132 21.37 12.66 -10.11
CA ALA A 132 22.48 13.35 -10.77
C ALA A 132 22.03 13.99 -12.08
N GLU A 133 21.28 13.28 -12.90
CA GLU A 133 20.73 13.76 -14.16
C GLU A 133 19.74 14.90 -13.91
N VAL A 134 18.89 14.79 -12.90
CA VAL A 134 17.97 15.86 -12.49
C VAL A 134 18.74 17.10 -12.04
N LYS A 135 19.80 16.96 -11.24
CA LYS A 135 20.66 18.09 -10.85
C LYS A 135 21.28 18.83 -12.04
N ASN A 136 21.64 18.09 -13.09
CA ASN A 136 22.29 18.63 -14.27
C ASN A 136 21.29 19.15 -15.34
N ALA A 137 20.04 18.73 -15.30
CA ALA A 137 19.01 19.16 -16.22
C ALA A 137 18.57 20.61 -15.95
N SER A 138 18.10 21.32 -16.97
CA SER A 138 17.46 22.61 -16.81
C SER A 138 15.99 22.45 -16.33
N LEU A 139 15.41 23.52 -15.79
CA LEU A 139 13.97 23.55 -15.46
C LEU A 139 13.10 23.25 -16.70
N THR A 140 13.52 23.75 -17.87
CA THR A 140 12.83 23.48 -19.13
C THR A 140 12.86 22.01 -19.50
N ASP A 141 13.97 21.28 -19.26
CA ASP A 141 14.05 19.85 -19.53
C ASP A 141 13.07 19.06 -18.68
N LEU A 142 12.99 19.38 -17.38
CA LEU A 142 12.05 18.72 -16.47
C LEU A 142 10.59 19.09 -16.79
N SER A 143 10.32 20.33 -17.20
CA SER A 143 9.00 20.73 -17.71
C SER A 143 8.62 19.93 -18.96
N THR A 144 9.55 19.78 -19.93
CA THR A 144 9.36 18.99 -21.16
C THR A 144 9.08 17.53 -20.82
N TRP A 145 9.84 16.95 -19.88
CA TRP A 145 9.62 15.59 -19.39
C TRP A 145 8.23 15.44 -18.78
N GLY A 146 7.84 16.37 -17.90
CA GLY A 146 6.51 16.40 -17.31
C GLY A 146 5.38 16.48 -18.34
N GLN A 147 5.52 17.33 -19.35
CA GLN A 147 4.55 17.46 -20.44
C GLN A 147 4.43 16.18 -21.27
N PHE A 148 5.55 15.52 -21.59
CA PHE A 148 5.53 14.20 -22.25
C PHE A 148 4.76 13.19 -21.42
N LEU A 149 5.06 13.07 -20.14
CA LEU A 149 4.41 12.14 -19.21
C LEU A 149 2.90 12.39 -19.12
N GLY A 150 2.52 13.63 -18.83
CA GLY A 150 1.12 14.02 -18.70
C GLY A 150 0.34 13.78 -19.99
N ASN A 151 0.93 14.10 -21.15
CA ASN A 151 0.28 13.88 -22.43
C ASN A 151 0.13 12.40 -22.78
N ARG A 152 1.16 11.58 -22.51
CA ARG A 152 1.15 10.14 -22.81
C ARG A 152 0.18 9.37 -21.93
N TYR A 153 0.21 9.63 -20.62
CA TYR A 153 -0.47 8.79 -19.64
C TYR A 153 -1.85 9.28 -19.16
N LYS A 154 -2.30 10.47 -19.54
CA LYS A 154 -3.62 11.03 -19.14
C LYS A 154 -4.82 10.14 -19.39
N ASN A 155 -4.72 9.21 -20.34
CA ASN A 155 -5.81 8.29 -20.72
C ASN A 155 -5.66 6.88 -20.10
N PHE A 156 -4.55 6.59 -19.41
CA PHE A 156 -4.33 5.33 -18.69
C PHE A 156 -5.01 5.40 -17.32
N ARG A 157 -6.24 4.94 -17.23
CA ARG A 157 -7.13 5.20 -16.08
C ARG A 157 -6.68 4.57 -14.76
N ASN A 158 -5.76 3.64 -14.76
CA ASN A 158 -5.27 2.89 -13.60
C ASN A 158 -3.94 3.42 -13.03
N ILE A 159 -3.65 4.71 -13.16
CA ILE A 159 -2.41 5.32 -12.67
C ILE A 159 -2.68 6.21 -11.45
N ILE A 160 -1.73 6.21 -10.51
CA ILE A 160 -1.51 7.24 -9.50
C ILE A 160 -0.03 7.61 -9.60
N TRP A 161 0.29 8.90 -9.71
CA TRP A 161 1.66 9.37 -9.80
C TRP A 161 2.38 9.28 -8.46
N LEU A 162 3.63 8.77 -8.47
CA LEU A 162 4.51 8.70 -7.30
C LEU A 162 5.74 9.57 -7.54
N ILE A 163 5.85 10.69 -6.88
CA ILE A 163 6.88 11.70 -7.13
C ILE A 163 8.03 11.54 -6.13
N GLY A 164 9.27 11.62 -6.62
CA GLY A 164 10.48 11.56 -5.78
C GLY A 164 11.15 10.19 -5.80
N GLY A 165 11.56 9.69 -4.66
CA GLY A 165 12.20 8.38 -4.46
C GLY A 165 13.31 8.44 -3.42
N ASP A 166 13.15 7.79 -2.31
CA ASP A 166 14.10 7.39 -1.26
C ASP A 166 15.14 8.46 -0.83
N THR A 167 14.80 9.72 -0.98
CA THR A 167 15.67 10.86 -0.65
C THR A 167 14.87 12.09 -0.23
N ASP A 168 15.53 12.99 0.50
CA ASP A 168 15.03 14.36 0.70
C ASP A 168 15.03 15.10 -0.64
N PRO A 169 13.87 15.47 -1.18
CA PRO A 169 13.80 16.14 -2.47
C PRO A 169 14.30 17.59 -2.45
N SER A 170 14.66 18.14 -1.30
CA SER A 170 15.07 19.56 -1.15
C SER A 170 16.20 19.96 -2.10
N VAL A 171 17.12 19.04 -2.38
CA VAL A 171 18.28 19.25 -3.26
C VAL A 171 17.92 19.45 -4.75
N VAL A 172 16.71 19.05 -5.17
CA VAL A 172 16.21 19.14 -6.56
C VAL A 172 14.75 19.59 -6.62
N LYS A 173 14.26 20.20 -5.55
CA LYS A 173 12.83 20.47 -5.32
C LYS A 173 12.20 21.31 -6.45
N ASP A 174 12.88 22.36 -6.89
CA ASP A 174 12.43 23.22 -7.97
C ASP A 174 12.24 22.47 -9.29
N LYS A 175 13.15 21.55 -9.61
CA LYS A 175 13.11 20.71 -10.81
C LYS A 175 12.02 19.67 -10.75
N VAL A 176 11.85 19.04 -9.60
CA VAL A 176 10.73 18.11 -9.36
C VAL A 176 9.39 18.84 -9.50
N LEU A 177 9.26 20.05 -8.97
CA LEU A 177 8.04 20.85 -9.11
C LEU A 177 7.75 21.24 -10.57
N GLU A 178 8.76 21.56 -11.39
CA GLU A 178 8.56 21.83 -12.82
C GLU A 178 8.11 20.59 -13.58
N MET A 179 8.63 19.39 -13.25
CA MET A 179 8.13 18.13 -13.80
C MET A 179 6.65 17.92 -13.41
N VAL A 180 6.29 18.06 -12.13
CA VAL A 180 4.91 17.90 -11.65
C VAL A 180 3.98 18.89 -12.36
N LYS A 181 4.39 20.12 -12.52
CA LYS A 181 3.64 21.15 -13.26
C LYS A 181 3.41 20.73 -14.72
N GLY A 182 4.45 20.25 -15.40
CA GLY A 182 4.35 19.74 -16.77
C GLY A 182 3.38 18.54 -16.88
N ILE A 183 3.41 17.58 -15.94
CA ILE A 183 2.43 16.49 -15.89
C ILE A 183 1.02 17.08 -15.78
N ARG A 184 0.79 17.99 -14.81
CA ARG A 184 -0.51 18.56 -14.52
C ARG A 184 -1.06 19.51 -15.59
N GLU A 185 -0.24 19.99 -16.51
CA GLU A 185 -0.71 20.75 -17.68
C GLU A 185 -1.62 19.89 -18.57
N ASN A 186 -1.31 18.61 -18.71
CA ASN A 186 -2.01 17.66 -19.60
C ASN A 186 -2.89 16.65 -18.85
N ASP A 187 -2.47 16.26 -17.64
CA ASP A 187 -3.19 15.29 -16.80
C ASP A 187 -3.90 16.01 -15.65
N LYS A 188 -5.23 16.02 -15.69
CA LYS A 188 -6.11 16.69 -14.69
C LYS A 188 -6.85 15.70 -13.81
N VAL A 189 -6.62 14.41 -13.99
CA VAL A 189 -7.49 13.36 -13.45
C VAL A 189 -6.78 12.54 -12.39
N HIS A 190 -5.50 12.19 -12.62
CA HIS A 190 -4.79 11.27 -11.74
C HIS A 190 -4.39 11.92 -10.41
N LEU A 191 -4.44 11.11 -9.36
CA LEU A 191 -3.95 11.46 -8.04
C LEU A 191 -2.43 11.43 -8.00
N PHE A 192 -1.86 12.12 -7.01
CA PHE A 192 -0.43 12.18 -6.77
C PHE A 192 -0.11 11.82 -5.33
N SER A 193 0.93 11.03 -5.14
CA SER A 193 1.62 10.79 -3.89
C SER A 193 3.11 11.13 -4.04
N ALA A 194 3.89 11.07 -2.98
CA ALA A 194 5.33 11.29 -3.03
C ALA A 194 6.07 10.21 -2.24
N HIS A 195 7.23 9.80 -2.73
CA HIS A 195 8.18 8.95 -2.03
C HIS A 195 9.37 9.83 -1.60
N ASN A 196 9.65 9.86 -0.32
CA ASN A 196 10.74 10.65 0.24
C ASN A 196 11.74 9.72 0.96
N GLN A 197 12.63 10.28 1.80
CA GLN A 197 13.52 9.50 2.65
C GLN A 197 12.75 8.75 3.75
N PRO A 198 13.35 7.71 4.34
CA PRO A 198 12.80 7.00 5.49
C PRO A 198 12.44 7.94 6.65
N GLU A 199 11.58 7.48 7.54
CA GLU A 199 11.07 8.18 8.74
C GLU A 199 10.32 9.47 8.43
N THR A 200 9.69 9.55 7.23
CA THR A 200 8.90 10.70 6.81
C THR A 200 7.52 10.31 6.27
N MET A 201 6.66 11.33 6.19
CA MET A 201 5.40 11.27 5.44
C MET A 201 5.60 11.88 4.05
N ALA A 202 4.75 11.48 3.08
CA ALA A 202 4.76 12.10 1.75
C ALA A 202 4.67 13.63 1.81
N ILE A 203 3.85 14.16 2.70
CA ILE A 203 3.61 15.61 2.81
C ILE A 203 4.75 16.38 3.45
N THR A 204 5.66 15.75 4.18
CA THR A 204 6.68 16.44 5.00
C THR A 204 7.52 17.45 4.20
N PRO A 205 8.13 17.12 3.04
CA PRO A 205 8.86 18.10 2.23
C PRO A 205 7.94 18.96 1.34
N TRP A 206 6.65 18.67 1.27
CA TRP A 206 5.67 19.30 0.38
C TRP A 206 4.47 19.93 1.12
N PRO A 207 4.64 20.67 2.24
CA PRO A 207 3.54 21.02 3.14
C PRO A 207 2.48 21.92 2.50
N ASN A 208 2.85 22.72 1.50
CA ASN A 208 1.97 23.69 0.83
C ASN A 208 1.56 23.26 -0.59
N GLU A 209 1.95 22.07 -1.01
CA GLU A 209 1.73 21.62 -2.37
C GLU A 209 0.32 21.06 -2.58
N THR A 210 -0.46 21.71 -3.42
CA THR A 210 -1.85 21.31 -3.70
C THR A 210 -1.97 20.10 -4.62
N TRP A 211 -0.90 19.72 -5.31
CA TRP A 211 -0.89 18.53 -6.16
C TRP A 211 -0.88 17.23 -5.36
N LEU A 212 -0.32 17.22 -4.15
CA LEU A 212 -0.23 16.02 -3.32
C LEU A 212 -1.61 15.63 -2.79
N SER A 213 -2.21 14.62 -3.41
CA SER A 213 -3.57 14.16 -3.12
C SER A 213 -3.61 13.10 -2.05
N VAL A 214 -2.58 12.23 -2.00
CA VAL A 214 -2.49 11.04 -1.14
C VAL A 214 -1.20 11.09 -0.34
N ASN A 215 -1.33 11.05 0.99
CA ASN A 215 -0.19 10.98 1.91
C ASN A 215 0.29 9.53 2.05
N ASN A 216 1.46 9.33 2.62
CA ASN A 216 1.96 8.02 3.00
C ASN A 216 2.92 8.10 4.19
N VAL A 217 3.28 6.95 4.72
CA VAL A 217 4.30 6.77 5.75
C VAL A 217 5.36 5.81 5.25
N TYR A 218 6.60 6.24 5.29
CA TYR A 218 7.79 5.45 5.04
C TYR A 218 8.60 5.35 6.33
N SER A 219 8.79 4.14 6.86
CA SER A 219 9.58 3.95 8.07
C SER A 219 10.03 2.50 8.23
N TYR A 220 11.28 2.33 8.64
CA TYR A 220 11.85 1.07 9.10
C TYR A 220 11.81 0.92 10.63
N ASP A 221 11.20 1.90 11.34
CA ASP A 221 11.08 1.84 12.78
C ASP A 221 10.29 0.60 13.23
N SER A 222 10.78 -0.05 14.24
CA SER A 222 10.12 -1.23 14.83
C SER A 222 8.77 -0.92 15.49
N VAL A 223 8.49 0.36 15.74
CA VAL A 223 7.25 0.90 16.33
C VAL A 223 6.55 1.84 15.34
N ILE A 224 6.53 1.47 14.09
CA ILE A 224 6.03 2.23 12.94
C ILE A 224 4.62 2.85 13.16
N TYR A 225 3.79 2.31 14.05
CA TYR A 225 2.46 2.83 14.37
C TYR A 225 2.49 4.25 14.97
N GLU A 226 3.60 4.70 15.54
CA GLU A 226 3.75 6.08 15.99
C GLU A 226 3.75 7.07 14.80
N HIS A 227 4.33 6.66 13.67
CA HIS A 227 4.28 7.44 12.43
C HIS A 227 2.87 7.43 11.82
N TYR A 228 2.15 6.31 11.92
CA TYR A 228 0.76 6.23 11.46
C TYR A 228 -0.16 7.16 12.26
N LYS A 229 0.02 7.25 13.59
CA LYS A 229 -0.73 8.20 14.41
C LYS A 229 -0.49 9.64 13.95
N LYS A 230 0.76 10.03 13.68
CA LYS A 230 1.09 11.36 13.16
C LYS A 230 0.41 11.62 11.81
N ALA A 231 0.35 10.63 10.92
CA ALA A 231 -0.31 10.73 9.63
C ALA A 231 -1.84 10.81 9.76
N TYR A 232 -2.43 10.09 10.71
CA TYR A 232 -3.86 10.15 11.01
C TYR A 232 -4.30 11.51 11.56
N ASP A 233 -3.50 12.08 12.47
CA ASP A 233 -3.75 13.37 13.12
C ASP A 233 -3.43 14.58 12.25
N HIS A 234 -2.79 14.36 11.10
CA HIS A 234 -2.39 15.44 10.20
C HIS A 234 -3.58 16.23 9.67
N PHE A 235 -3.46 17.56 9.66
CA PHE A 235 -4.44 18.48 9.08
C PHE A 235 -3.81 19.36 7.98
N PRO A 236 -4.46 19.59 6.83
CA PRO A 236 -5.76 19.01 6.42
C PRO A 236 -5.70 17.50 6.22
N VAL A 237 -6.81 16.82 6.52
CA VAL A 237 -6.92 15.37 6.39
C VAL A 237 -6.67 14.93 4.96
N LYS A 238 -5.81 13.93 4.78
CA LYS A 238 -5.57 13.26 3.50
C LYS A 238 -5.65 11.74 3.69
N PRO A 239 -6.14 10.99 2.70
CA PRO A 239 -6.01 9.54 2.72
C PRO A 239 -4.52 9.19 2.75
N TYR A 240 -4.16 8.15 3.51
CA TYR A 240 -2.77 7.71 3.57
C TYR A 240 -2.63 6.19 3.60
N TYR A 241 -1.47 5.72 3.22
CA TYR A 241 -1.08 4.31 3.21
C TYR A 241 0.36 4.17 3.72
N GLN A 242 0.75 2.99 4.14
CA GLN A 242 2.16 2.68 4.37
C GLN A 242 2.81 2.37 3.02
N ILE A 243 3.81 3.17 2.64
CA ILE A 243 4.47 3.01 1.34
C ILE A 243 5.61 2.03 1.37
N GLU A 244 6.43 2.09 2.43
CA GLU A 244 7.59 1.23 2.57
C GLU A 244 7.93 1.00 4.03
N SER A 245 8.37 -0.22 4.33
CA SER A 245 8.90 -0.67 5.62
C SER A 245 9.72 -1.94 5.37
N ALA A 246 9.96 -2.78 6.38
CA ALA A 246 10.71 -4.02 6.18
C ALA A 246 10.09 -4.89 5.08
N TYR A 247 10.91 -5.31 4.12
CA TYR A 247 10.55 -6.25 3.06
C TYR A 247 10.83 -7.69 3.50
N GLU A 248 10.05 -8.63 2.95
CA GLU A 248 10.32 -10.07 3.13
C GLU A 248 11.68 -10.43 2.54
N ASN A 249 12.46 -11.25 3.26
CA ASN A 249 13.83 -11.65 2.95
C ASN A 249 14.87 -10.52 3.01
N GLU A 250 14.54 -9.37 3.58
CA GLU A 250 15.49 -8.28 3.86
C GLU A 250 15.65 -8.04 5.36
N HIS A 251 16.84 -7.62 5.79
CA HIS A 251 17.14 -7.18 7.17
C HIS A 251 16.68 -8.16 8.26
N ASN A 252 16.69 -9.47 7.97
CA ASN A 252 16.17 -10.52 8.87
C ASN A 252 14.71 -10.34 9.28
N SER A 253 13.90 -9.71 8.42
CA SER A 253 12.47 -9.56 8.67
C SER A 253 11.78 -10.92 8.85
N THR A 254 10.86 -10.98 9.80
CA THR A 254 10.08 -12.19 10.04
C THR A 254 8.67 -12.05 9.45
N PRO A 255 7.99 -13.15 9.08
CA PRO A 255 6.59 -13.08 8.62
C PRO A 255 5.66 -12.37 9.60
N GLN A 256 5.90 -12.49 10.91
CA GLN A 256 5.14 -11.77 11.93
C GLN A 256 5.40 -10.25 11.88
N GLN A 257 6.65 -9.81 11.67
CA GLN A 257 6.97 -8.39 11.52
C GLN A 257 6.23 -7.79 10.32
N LEU A 258 6.21 -8.50 9.18
CA LEU A 258 5.48 -8.08 7.98
C LEU A 258 3.97 -7.94 8.24
N ARG A 259 3.38 -8.89 8.99
CA ARG A 259 1.99 -8.79 9.41
C ARG A 259 1.77 -7.62 10.37
N SER A 260 2.62 -7.47 11.40
CA SER A 260 2.48 -6.39 12.39
C SER A 260 2.45 -5.01 11.73
N GLN A 261 3.39 -4.70 10.84
CA GLN A 261 3.43 -3.40 10.16
C GLN A 261 2.18 -3.14 9.32
N ALA A 262 1.62 -4.17 8.65
CA ALA A 262 0.44 -4.05 7.82
C ALA A 262 -0.86 -3.89 8.66
N TYR A 263 -1.03 -4.69 9.72
CA TYR A 263 -2.17 -4.57 10.63
C TYR A 263 -2.15 -3.24 11.40
N TRP A 264 -0.98 -2.84 11.91
CA TRP A 264 -0.82 -1.54 12.56
C TRP A 264 -1.17 -0.39 11.63
N ALA A 265 -0.80 -0.46 10.33
CA ALA A 265 -1.15 0.58 9.38
C ALA A 265 -2.67 0.76 9.28
N ILE A 266 -3.41 -0.30 9.00
CA ILE A 266 -4.85 -0.22 8.76
C ILE A 266 -5.60 0.12 10.06
N LEU A 267 -5.23 -0.49 11.19
CA LEU A 267 -5.88 -0.22 12.48
C LEU A 267 -5.50 1.14 13.07
N SER A 268 -4.48 1.80 12.52
CA SER A 268 -4.16 3.20 12.82
C SER A 268 -4.78 4.19 11.82
N GLY A 269 -5.64 3.73 10.89
CA GLY A 269 -6.41 4.56 9.97
C GLY A 269 -5.82 4.72 8.57
N ALA A 270 -4.75 4.00 8.23
CA ALA A 270 -4.29 3.91 6.84
C ALA A 270 -5.31 3.15 5.98
N MET A 271 -5.50 3.56 4.73
CA MET A 271 -6.36 2.86 3.78
C MET A 271 -5.76 1.54 3.27
N GLY A 272 -4.54 1.22 3.69
CA GLY A 272 -3.81 0.00 3.37
C GLY A 272 -2.29 0.17 3.45
N HIS A 273 -1.57 -0.72 2.77
CA HIS A 273 -0.11 -0.81 2.82
C HIS A 273 0.47 -1.28 1.49
N ILE A 274 1.79 -1.13 1.32
CA ILE A 274 2.57 -1.78 0.27
C ILE A 274 3.46 -2.82 0.94
N PHE A 275 3.34 -4.05 0.48
CA PHE A 275 4.20 -5.18 0.80
C PHE A 275 5.42 -5.17 -0.13
N GLY A 276 6.56 -5.65 0.32
CA GLY A 276 7.73 -5.87 -0.50
C GLY A 276 8.38 -7.22 -0.23
N ASN A 277 9.04 -7.77 -1.23
CA ASN A 277 9.77 -9.04 -1.14
C ASN A 277 11.06 -8.97 -1.96
N CYS A 278 12.16 -9.36 -1.37
CA CYS A 278 13.42 -9.62 -2.05
C CYS A 278 13.48 -11.11 -2.44
N PRO A 279 13.66 -11.51 -3.69
CA PRO A 279 14.11 -10.70 -4.84
C PRO A 279 12.98 -10.21 -5.78
N VAL A 280 11.73 -10.24 -5.34
CA VAL A 280 10.57 -9.97 -6.23
C VAL A 280 10.58 -8.54 -6.73
N TRP A 281 10.86 -7.54 -5.89
CA TRP A 281 10.81 -6.14 -6.30
C TRP A 281 11.75 -5.78 -7.47
N GLY A 282 12.88 -6.50 -7.61
CA GLY A 282 13.86 -6.35 -8.70
C GLY A 282 13.88 -7.53 -9.68
N TYR A 283 13.01 -8.53 -9.48
CA TYR A 283 12.93 -9.73 -10.35
C TYR A 283 14.26 -10.46 -10.53
N GLY A 284 15.05 -10.55 -9.44
CA GLY A 284 16.36 -11.20 -9.40
C GLY A 284 17.52 -10.36 -9.92
N SER A 285 17.30 -9.11 -10.34
CA SER A 285 18.39 -8.21 -10.78
C SER A 285 19.10 -7.50 -9.63
N ALA A 286 18.42 -7.30 -8.51
CA ALA A 286 18.93 -6.54 -7.37
C ALA A 286 19.87 -7.37 -6.45
N LYS A 287 20.82 -8.10 -7.01
CA LYS A 287 21.72 -9.04 -6.30
C LYS A 287 22.59 -8.41 -5.20
N LYS A 288 22.75 -7.09 -5.22
CA LYS A 288 23.47 -6.36 -4.16
C LYS A 288 22.69 -6.37 -2.84
N PHE A 289 21.35 -6.41 -2.91
CA PHE A 289 20.44 -6.30 -1.77
C PHE A 289 19.75 -7.62 -1.46
N CYS A 290 19.47 -8.42 -2.49
CA CYS A 290 18.71 -9.66 -2.39
C CYS A 290 19.60 -10.88 -2.61
N ALA A 291 19.32 -11.97 -1.88
CA ALA A 291 19.89 -13.26 -2.20
C ALA A 291 19.55 -13.69 -3.64
N ASP A 292 20.44 -14.45 -4.26
CA ASP A 292 20.18 -15.00 -5.62
C ASP A 292 19.16 -16.12 -5.49
N ALA A 293 17.89 -15.78 -5.70
CA ALA A 293 16.74 -16.66 -5.57
C ALA A 293 15.76 -16.46 -6.74
N ASP A 294 14.99 -17.50 -7.04
CA ASP A 294 13.98 -17.47 -8.10
C ASP A 294 12.76 -16.65 -7.67
N TRP A 295 12.64 -15.43 -8.16
CA TRP A 295 11.53 -14.54 -7.85
C TRP A 295 10.15 -15.16 -8.12
N LYS A 296 10.03 -16.10 -9.09
CA LYS A 296 8.77 -16.81 -9.39
C LYS A 296 8.32 -17.73 -8.26
N LYS A 297 9.26 -18.25 -7.49
CA LYS A 297 8.98 -19.02 -6.26
C LYS A 297 8.73 -18.08 -5.09
N GLU A 298 9.63 -17.09 -4.91
CA GLU A 298 9.61 -16.17 -3.78
C GLU A 298 8.34 -15.31 -3.72
N MET A 299 7.69 -15.02 -4.86
CA MET A 299 6.40 -14.31 -4.85
C MET A 299 5.25 -15.09 -4.17
N ASN A 300 5.49 -16.35 -3.76
CA ASN A 300 4.54 -17.19 -3.03
C ASN A 300 4.94 -17.45 -1.58
N ASN A 301 5.91 -16.73 -1.06
CA ASN A 301 6.35 -16.86 0.31
C ASN A 301 5.28 -16.43 1.32
N SER A 302 5.51 -16.78 2.57
CA SER A 302 4.54 -16.63 3.67
C SER A 302 4.10 -15.18 3.91
N GLY A 303 4.97 -14.19 3.64
CA GLY A 303 4.61 -12.77 3.73
C GLY A 303 3.52 -12.42 2.73
N SER A 304 3.73 -12.70 1.44
CA SER A 304 2.72 -12.40 0.40
C SER A 304 1.40 -13.16 0.60
N VAL A 305 1.47 -14.39 1.13
CA VAL A 305 0.28 -15.18 1.49
C VAL A 305 -0.45 -14.57 2.69
N SER A 306 0.29 -14.08 3.69
CA SER A 306 -0.31 -13.37 4.83
C SER A 306 -1.04 -12.09 4.41
N MET A 307 -0.58 -11.39 3.36
CA MET A 307 -1.27 -10.22 2.83
C MET A 307 -2.59 -10.58 2.13
N ASP A 308 -2.69 -11.77 1.53
CA ASP A 308 -3.98 -12.28 1.04
C ASP A 308 -4.98 -12.48 2.20
N TYR A 309 -4.55 -13.08 3.29
CA TYR A 309 -5.41 -13.26 4.47
C TYR A 309 -5.81 -11.91 5.10
N LEU A 310 -4.89 -10.96 5.18
CA LEU A 310 -5.15 -9.62 5.68
C LEU A 310 -6.25 -8.92 4.87
N GLN A 311 -6.11 -8.86 3.55
CA GLN A 311 -7.10 -8.18 2.70
C GLN A 311 -8.48 -8.88 2.73
N LEU A 312 -8.52 -10.21 2.84
CA LEU A 312 -9.77 -10.96 3.02
C LEU A 312 -10.46 -10.60 4.33
N LEU A 313 -9.71 -10.52 5.43
CA LEU A 313 -10.26 -10.10 6.72
C LEU A 313 -10.90 -8.71 6.62
N PHE A 314 -10.13 -7.70 6.24
CA PHE A 314 -10.62 -6.32 6.24
C PHE A 314 -11.76 -6.11 5.24
N ARG A 315 -11.71 -6.71 4.06
CA ARG A 315 -12.81 -6.63 3.07
C ARG A 315 -14.05 -7.39 3.49
N SER A 316 -13.96 -8.33 4.43
CA SER A 316 -15.12 -9.00 5.01
C SER A 316 -15.87 -8.13 6.03
N ARG A 317 -15.40 -6.92 6.28
CA ARG A 317 -16.00 -5.92 7.19
C ARG A 317 -15.99 -4.54 6.52
N SER A 318 -16.67 -3.57 7.15
CA SER A 318 -16.71 -2.17 6.68
C SER A 318 -15.42 -1.43 7.07
N TRP A 319 -14.27 -1.88 6.58
CA TRP A 319 -12.93 -1.38 6.93
C TRP A 319 -12.79 0.15 6.77
N GLN A 320 -13.48 0.75 5.79
CA GLN A 320 -13.46 2.19 5.51
C GLN A 320 -14.13 3.03 6.61
N LEU A 321 -14.86 2.38 7.53
CA LEU A 321 -15.50 3.00 8.69
C LEU A 321 -14.69 2.84 9.97
N LEU A 322 -13.54 2.19 9.94
CA LEU A 322 -12.69 2.01 11.11
C LEU A 322 -12.15 3.34 11.62
N ILE A 323 -12.31 3.56 12.92
CA ILE A 323 -11.72 4.67 13.68
C ILE A 323 -10.71 4.07 14.66
N PRO A 324 -9.43 4.48 14.60
CA PRO A 324 -8.39 3.99 15.48
C PRO A 324 -8.68 4.27 16.96
N ASP A 325 -8.34 3.32 17.83
CA ASP A 325 -8.47 3.41 19.29
C ASP A 325 -7.13 3.80 19.94
N PHE A 326 -6.61 4.98 19.66
CA PHE A 326 -5.33 5.44 20.21
C PHE A 326 -5.36 5.68 21.72
N ASP A 327 -6.55 5.89 22.31
CA ASP A 327 -6.75 6.22 23.71
C ASP A 327 -7.19 5.01 24.55
N ASN A 328 -7.19 3.81 23.98
CA ASN A 328 -7.56 2.54 24.63
C ASN A 328 -8.99 2.54 25.24
N HIS A 329 -9.94 3.17 24.56
CA HIS A 329 -11.34 3.15 24.97
C HIS A 329 -12.03 1.81 24.61
N LEU A 330 -11.57 1.14 23.56
CA LEU A 330 -12.08 -0.17 23.13
C LEU A 330 -11.35 -1.31 23.85
N ILE A 331 -10.02 -1.28 23.88
CA ILE A 331 -9.20 -2.26 24.60
C ILE A 331 -8.77 -1.63 25.92
N THR A 332 -9.49 -1.94 27.00
CA THR A 332 -9.31 -1.30 28.31
C THR A 332 -8.19 -1.91 29.16
N SER A 333 -7.73 -3.13 28.80
CA SER A 333 -6.60 -3.80 29.46
C SER A 333 -5.88 -4.73 28.50
N GLY A 334 -4.58 -4.97 28.72
CA GLY A 334 -3.78 -5.82 27.87
C GLY A 334 -3.34 -5.18 26.54
N TYR A 335 -3.54 -3.89 26.34
CA TYR A 335 -3.21 -3.15 25.12
C TYR A 335 -1.70 -3.00 24.85
N GLY A 336 -0.85 -3.53 25.72
CA GLY A 336 0.60 -3.43 25.58
C GLY A 336 1.17 -2.09 26.00
N THR A 337 2.35 -1.77 25.52
CA THR A 337 3.06 -0.54 25.86
C THR A 337 3.23 0.30 24.59
N TRP A 338 2.74 1.54 24.62
CA TRP A 338 3.01 2.49 23.53
C TRP A 338 4.53 2.70 23.38
N GLY A 339 5.02 2.73 22.15
CA GLY A 339 6.46 2.79 21.87
C GLY A 339 7.18 1.44 22.00
N LYS A 340 6.46 0.31 22.07
CA LYS A 340 7.04 -1.05 22.13
C LYS A 340 6.37 -1.97 21.10
N ARG A 341 7.07 -3.04 20.73
CA ARG A 341 6.59 -4.06 19.77
C ARG A 341 5.40 -4.90 20.26
N ASP A 342 5.05 -4.76 21.53
CA ASP A 342 3.92 -5.46 22.15
C ASP A 342 2.59 -4.68 22.09
N HIS A 343 2.57 -3.52 21.46
CA HIS A 343 1.38 -2.67 21.31
C HIS A 343 0.27 -3.37 20.52
N VAL A 344 -0.91 -3.46 21.12
CA VAL A 344 -2.14 -3.94 20.49
C VAL A 344 -2.81 -2.77 19.79
N ALA A 345 -2.84 -2.80 18.46
CA ALA A 345 -3.61 -1.80 17.71
C ALA A 345 -5.06 -2.26 17.59
N SER A 346 -5.99 -1.37 17.85
CA SER A 346 -7.44 -1.61 17.73
C SER A 346 -8.15 -0.47 17.04
N ALA A 347 -9.28 -0.81 16.41
CA ALA A 347 -10.18 0.15 15.79
C ALA A 347 -11.61 -0.37 15.83
N GLY A 348 -12.57 0.56 15.96
CA GLY A 348 -14.00 0.27 15.86
C GLY A 348 -14.61 0.95 14.64
N THR A 349 -15.61 0.34 14.03
CA THR A 349 -16.34 1.00 12.94
C THR A 349 -17.28 2.09 13.48
N SER A 350 -17.36 3.22 12.76
CA SER A 350 -18.17 4.38 13.17
C SER A 350 -19.66 4.09 13.27
N ASP A 351 -20.14 3.00 12.67
CA ASP A 351 -21.51 2.49 12.78
C ASP A 351 -21.69 1.51 13.95
N GLY A 352 -20.65 1.28 14.77
CA GLY A 352 -20.69 0.40 15.94
C GLY A 352 -20.88 -1.08 15.63
N ASN A 353 -20.64 -1.52 14.39
CA ASN A 353 -20.92 -2.89 14.00
C ASN A 353 -19.73 -3.86 14.14
N THR A 354 -18.50 -3.34 14.22
CA THR A 354 -17.31 -4.20 14.34
C THR A 354 -16.20 -3.51 15.15
N ILE A 355 -15.53 -4.26 16.02
CA ILE A 355 -14.23 -3.93 16.61
C ILE A 355 -13.22 -4.94 16.10
N ILE A 356 -12.03 -4.46 15.70
CA ILE A 356 -10.90 -5.30 15.29
C ILE A 356 -9.68 -4.91 16.14
N ALA A 357 -9.01 -5.90 16.73
CA ALA A 357 -7.77 -5.69 17.47
C ALA A 357 -6.70 -6.69 17.02
N TYR A 358 -5.51 -6.19 16.67
CA TYR A 358 -4.35 -7.01 16.34
C TYR A 358 -3.43 -7.10 17.55
N LEU A 359 -3.20 -8.33 18.00
CA LEU A 359 -2.34 -8.69 19.10
C LEU A 359 -1.03 -9.26 18.53
N PRO A 360 0.10 -8.55 18.58
CA PRO A 360 1.36 -9.03 18.02
C PRO A 360 1.98 -10.18 18.82
N MET A 361 1.47 -10.44 20.01
CA MET A 361 1.90 -11.56 20.86
C MET A 361 0.75 -12.08 21.69
N ASN A 362 0.87 -13.32 22.18
CA ASN A 362 -0.12 -13.94 23.05
C ASN A 362 -0.20 -13.16 24.39
N ARG A 363 -1.33 -12.51 24.62
CA ARG A 363 -1.71 -11.87 25.87
C ARG A 363 -3.22 -11.77 26.01
N ASP A 364 -3.70 -11.78 27.24
CA ASP A 364 -5.12 -11.53 27.52
C ASP A 364 -5.43 -10.05 27.31
N VAL A 365 -6.56 -9.75 26.69
CA VAL A 365 -7.06 -8.39 26.49
C VAL A 365 -8.47 -8.26 27.04
N THR A 366 -8.78 -7.12 27.63
CA THR A 366 -10.16 -6.80 28.05
C THR A 366 -10.72 -5.75 27.10
N VAL A 367 -11.92 -6.02 26.61
CA VAL A 367 -12.63 -5.17 25.63
C VAL A 367 -13.85 -4.53 26.29
N ASN A 368 -13.98 -3.24 26.10
CA ASN A 368 -15.21 -2.50 26.38
C ASN A 368 -16.25 -2.86 25.31
N MET A 369 -17.14 -3.78 25.63
CA MET A 369 -18.14 -4.28 24.69
C MET A 369 -19.23 -3.25 24.34
N ALA A 370 -19.38 -2.16 25.11
CA ALA A 370 -20.29 -1.07 24.79
C ALA A 370 -19.90 -0.29 23.51
N GLY A 371 -18.70 -0.50 22.98
CA GLY A 371 -18.29 -0.03 21.66
C GLY A 371 -19.05 -0.70 20.50
N ILE A 372 -19.79 -1.80 20.77
CA ILE A 372 -20.65 -2.49 19.78
C ILE A 372 -22.11 -2.07 20.01
N HIS A 373 -22.80 -1.70 18.93
CA HIS A 373 -24.22 -1.42 18.94
C HIS A 373 -25.06 -2.73 19.07
N GLY A 374 -26.18 -2.64 19.76
CA GLY A 374 -27.07 -3.79 20.03
C GLY A 374 -26.69 -4.53 21.31
N ASP A 375 -27.49 -5.54 21.69
CA ASP A 375 -27.42 -6.22 22.99
C ASP A 375 -26.40 -7.37 23.04
N LYS A 376 -25.97 -7.86 21.88
CA LYS A 376 -25.08 -9.02 21.75
C LYS A 376 -24.03 -8.82 20.67
N ALA A 377 -22.83 -9.31 20.95
CA ALA A 377 -21.71 -9.34 20.03
C ALA A 377 -21.24 -10.77 19.79
N LYS A 378 -21.01 -11.12 18.54
CA LYS A 378 -20.38 -12.37 18.12
C LYS A 378 -18.87 -12.16 17.99
N CYS A 379 -18.08 -13.00 18.65
CA CYS A 379 -16.64 -12.82 18.79
C CYS A 379 -15.86 -13.94 18.08
N TRP A 380 -14.72 -13.56 17.51
CA TRP A 380 -13.87 -14.45 16.71
C TRP A 380 -12.40 -14.25 17.01
N TRP A 381 -11.65 -15.35 17.01
CA TRP A 381 -10.21 -15.31 16.79
C TRP A 381 -9.92 -15.56 15.32
N TYR A 382 -9.08 -14.72 14.72
CA TYR A 382 -8.57 -14.89 13.37
C TYR A 382 -7.06 -15.09 13.43
N ASN A 383 -6.58 -16.17 12.83
CA ASN A 383 -5.14 -16.41 12.72
C ASN A 383 -4.60 -15.72 11.46
N PRO A 384 -3.77 -14.66 11.58
CA PRO A 384 -3.30 -13.90 10.43
C PRO A 384 -2.25 -14.64 9.60
N SER A 385 -1.73 -15.78 10.07
CA SER A 385 -0.74 -16.59 9.37
C SER A 385 -1.34 -17.66 8.45
N ASP A 386 -2.59 -18.07 8.69
CA ASP A 386 -3.28 -19.11 7.89
C ASP A 386 -4.71 -18.73 7.45
N GLY A 387 -5.18 -17.55 7.84
CA GLY A 387 -6.47 -17.01 7.44
C GLY A 387 -7.69 -17.69 8.08
N LYS A 388 -7.50 -18.51 9.13
CA LYS A 388 -8.61 -19.23 9.78
C LYS A 388 -9.30 -18.38 10.84
N ALA A 389 -10.63 -18.32 10.77
CA ALA A 389 -11.49 -17.77 11.80
C ALA A 389 -12.04 -18.88 12.70
N THR A 390 -11.96 -18.67 14.00
CA THR A 390 -12.53 -19.55 15.03
C THR A 390 -13.52 -18.76 15.86
N GLU A 391 -14.78 -19.20 15.91
CA GLU A 391 -15.79 -18.56 16.74
C GLU A 391 -15.47 -18.78 18.22
N ILE A 392 -15.50 -17.69 19.01
CA ILE A 392 -15.32 -17.72 20.47
C ILE A 392 -16.67 -17.92 21.14
N GLY A 393 -17.69 -17.21 20.67
CA GLY A 393 -19.04 -17.22 21.23
C GLY A 393 -19.78 -15.91 21.03
N ILE A 394 -20.96 -15.82 21.64
CA ILE A 394 -21.82 -14.62 21.66
C ILE A 394 -21.91 -14.10 23.10
N TYR A 395 -21.62 -12.81 23.28
CA TYR A 395 -21.57 -12.17 24.59
C TYR A 395 -22.48 -10.95 24.64
N ALA A 396 -22.92 -10.58 25.84
CA ALA A 396 -23.66 -9.34 26.07
C ALA A 396 -22.74 -8.12 25.86
N THR A 397 -23.27 -7.03 25.31
CA THR A 397 -22.53 -5.77 25.13
C THR A 397 -22.57 -4.84 26.33
N SER A 398 -23.34 -5.20 27.37
CA SER A 398 -23.55 -4.36 28.57
C SER A 398 -22.41 -4.36 29.59
N SER A 399 -21.37 -5.20 29.38
CA SER A 399 -20.23 -5.30 30.33
C SER A 399 -18.97 -5.65 29.55
N ASP A 400 -17.81 -5.24 30.08
CA ASP A 400 -16.50 -5.61 29.57
C ASP A 400 -16.33 -7.13 29.55
N HIS A 401 -15.53 -7.61 28.60
CA HIS A 401 -15.22 -9.03 28.48
C HIS A 401 -13.72 -9.24 28.18
N SER A 402 -13.14 -10.27 28.83
CA SER A 402 -11.73 -10.62 28.61
C SER A 402 -11.58 -11.79 27.66
N PHE A 403 -10.64 -11.67 26.75
CA PHE A 403 -10.35 -12.65 25.70
C PHE A 403 -8.91 -13.12 25.78
N LYS A 404 -8.70 -14.43 25.66
CA LYS A 404 -7.38 -15.05 25.64
C LYS A 404 -7.12 -15.68 24.29
N PRO A 405 -6.00 -15.34 23.60
CA PRO A 405 -5.66 -15.99 22.33
C PRO A 405 -5.48 -17.51 22.46
N PRO A 406 -5.83 -18.29 21.43
CA PRO A 406 -5.82 -19.76 21.51
C PRO A 406 -4.43 -20.38 21.69
N SER A 407 -3.38 -19.71 21.19
CA SER A 407 -1.99 -20.21 21.23
C SER A 407 -0.97 -19.08 21.20
N SER A 408 0.32 -19.40 21.22
CA SER A 408 1.43 -18.48 20.97
C SER A 408 1.36 -17.88 19.56
N GLY A 409 2.05 -16.79 19.34
CA GLY A 409 2.07 -16.04 18.09
C GLY A 409 1.15 -14.81 18.12
N ASP A 410 0.93 -14.25 16.93
CA ASP A 410 0.06 -13.10 16.73
C ASP A 410 -1.37 -13.54 16.38
N TRP A 411 -2.35 -12.76 16.83
CA TRP A 411 -3.78 -13.03 16.63
C TRP A 411 -4.55 -11.75 16.33
N VAL A 412 -5.69 -11.91 15.65
CA VAL A 412 -6.66 -10.83 15.49
C VAL A 412 -7.94 -11.19 16.21
N LEU A 413 -8.41 -10.33 17.10
CA LEU A 413 -9.71 -10.41 17.74
C LEU A 413 -10.70 -9.60 16.90
N ILE A 414 -11.81 -10.21 16.52
CA ILE A 414 -12.91 -9.54 15.83
C ILE A 414 -14.17 -9.68 16.68
N ILE A 415 -14.84 -8.58 16.88
CA ILE A 415 -16.08 -8.49 17.66
C ILE A 415 -17.12 -7.80 16.76
N ASP A 416 -18.16 -8.53 16.43
CA ASP A 416 -19.21 -8.09 15.52
C ASP A 416 -20.56 -7.95 16.22
N ASN A 417 -21.33 -6.95 15.88
CA ASN A 417 -22.73 -6.86 16.25
C ASN A 417 -23.48 -8.11 15.73
N ASP A 418 -23.99 -8.96 16.64
CA ASP A 418 -24.63 -10.22 16.27
C ASP A 418 -25.89 -10.02 15.40
N SER A 419 -26.56 -8.87 15.48
CA SER A 419 -27.76 -8.60 14.69
C SER A 419 -27.46 -8.43 13.20
N VAL A 420 -26.24 -8.03 12.83
CA VAL A 420 -25.83 -7.82 11.42
C VAL A 420 -25.58 -9.15 10.69
N LYS A 421 -25.28 -10.22 11.44
CA LYS A 421 -25.03 -11.57 10.89
C LYS A 421 -23.92 -11.61 9.85
N PHE A 422 -22.82 -10.95 10.15
CA PHE A 422 -21.62 -11.05 9.29
C PHE A 422 -21.18 -12.52 9.12
N PRO A 423 -20.72 -12.92 7.92
CA PRO A 423 -20.09 -14.21 7.74
C PRO A 423 -18.78 -14.29 8.53
N PRO A 424 -18.19 -15.49 8.73
CA PRO A 424 -16.89 -15.61 9.38
C PRO A 424 -15.86 -14.65 8.81
N PRO A 425 -15.00 -14.03 9.64
CA PRO A 425 -13.94 -13.13 9.17
C PRO A 425 -13.07 -13.77 8.09
N GLY A 426 -12.70 -12.99 7.07
CA GLY A 426 -11.89 -13.49 5.95
C GLY A 426 -12.66 -14.31 4.90
N SER A 427 -13.98 -14.49 5.04
CA SER A 427 -14.77 -15.16 4.00
C SER A 427 -15.03 -14.26 2.79
N GLU A 428 -15.01 -14.83 1.58
CA GLU A 428 -15.29 -14.08 0.33
C GLU A 428 -16.79 -13.74 0.14
N ALA A 429 -17.66 -14.18 1.04
CA ALA A 429 -19.12 -14.12 0.86
C ALA A 429 -19.66 -12.68 0.76
N LEU A 430 -19.11 -11.72 1.53
CA LEU A 430 -19.52 -10.30 1.45
C LEU A 430 -19.02 -9.61 0.18
N ILE A 431 -17.86 -10.00 -0.31
CA ILE A 431 -17.27 -9.47 -1.54
C ILE A 431 -18.18 -9.76 -2.73
N ASN A 432 -18.89 -10.89 -2.71
CA ASN A 432 -19.84 -11.29 -3.75
C ASN A 432 -21.26 -10.73 -3.52
N ALA A 433 -21.70 -10.48 -2.29
CA ALA A 433 -23.03 -9.95 -1.99
C ALA A 433 -23.22 -8.48 -2.40
N GLN A 434 -22.14 -7.68 -2.43
CA GLN A 434 -22.17 -6.32 -2.96
C GLN A 434 -22.35 -6.27 -4.49
N LYS A 435 -22.08 -7.38 -5.20
CA LYS A 435 -22.32 -7.53 -6.64
C LYS A 435 -23.80 -7.80 -7.00
N ILE A 436 -24.60 -8.30 -6.07
CA ILE A 436 -26.00 -8.75 -6.34
C ILE A 436 -27.02 -7.63 -6.10
N LYS A 437 -26.64 -6.53 -5.48
CA LYS A 437 -27.52 -5.37 -5.20
C LYS A 437 -27.40 -4.21 -6.21
N LYS A 438 -26.92 -4.50 -7.42
CA LYS A 438 -26.93 -3.54 -8.56
C LYS A 438 -27.90 -3.99 -9.64
#